data_934066c227d59fc9cf5778968f9ff10e
#
_entry.id   934066c227d59fc9cf5778968f9ff10e
#
_cell.length_a   1.000
_cell.length_b   1.000
_cell.length_c   1.000
_cell.angle_alpha   90.00
_cell.angle_beta   90.00
_cell.angle_gamma   90.00
#
_symmetry.space_group_name_H-M   'P 1'
#
loop_
_entity.id
_entity.type
_entity.pdbx_description
1 polymer ?
#
loop_
_entity_poly.entity_id
_entity_poly.type
_entity_poly.pdbx_seq_one_letter_code
_entity_poly.pdbx_strand_id
1 'polypeptide(L)'
;QLRRFRTLSCGPVEAETRLSYAALGDLLEPILEEALPTVPEPQRQALEVALLRSPRSGARADQRAVSLAVLGCLRSVASTSPVVVAVDDVQWMDIPSVRVLQFVVRRLKDEQVGLMTAARGARADDDPLGVVSAFAEDRVHAVHVGPLSLDALERVLRTKVGEGFSRTTLLNLHEMSGGNPFFAQEIGFALLRRGGDV
;
A
#
# COMPACT_ATOMS: atom_id res chain seq x y z
N GLN A 1 -25.76 0.40 10.84
CA GLN A 1 -24.72 -0.62 11.12
C GLN A 1 -23.53 -0.31 10.22
N LEU A 2 -22.38 0.08 10.79
CA LEU A 2 -21.12 0.15 10.08
C LEU A 2 -20.79 -1.27 9.58
N ARG A 3 -20.82 -1.49 8.26
CA ARG A 3 -20.37 -2.76 7.68
C ARG A 3 -18.90 -2.91 8.02
N ARG A 4 -18.56 -3.96 8.76
CA ARG A 4 -17.18 -4.35 8.97
C ARG A 4 -16.63 -4.81 7.62
N PHE A 5 -15.58 -4.18 7.14
CA PHE A 5 -14.81 -4.63 5.98
C PHE A 5 -13.50 -5.30 6.45
N ARG A 6 -12.99 -6.20 5.64
CA ARG A 6 -11.67 -6.82 5.86
C ARG A 6 -10.62 -5.99 5.15
N THR A 7 -9.55 -5.67 5.84
CA THR A 7 -8.40 -4.97 5.23
C THR A 7 -7.28 -5.97 4.99
N LEU A 8 -6.81 -6.02 3.75
CA LEU A 8 -5.59 -6.69 3.35
C LEU A 8 -4.59 -5.61 3.00
N SER A 9 -3.44 -5.57 3.68
CA SER A 9 -2.49 -4.49 3.46
C SER A 9 -1.07 -5.00 3.33
N CYS A 10 -0.28 -4.36 2.47
CA CYS A 10 1.16 -4.51 2.41
C CYS A 10 1.83 -3.15 2.24
N GLY A 11 3.08 -3.06 2.71
CA GLY A 11 3.94 -1.88 2.58
C GLY A 11 5.30 -2.29 2.02
N PRO A 12 5.40 -2.53 0.70
CA PRO A 12 6.65 -2.93 0.07
C PRO A 12 7.77 -1.93 0.35
N VAL A 13 8.98 -2.42 0.47
CA VAL A 13 10.18 -1.60 0.66
C VAL A 13 11.16 -1.79 -0.49
N GLU A 14 12.00 -0.79 -0.76
CA GLU A 14 12.95 -0.80 -1.89
C GLU A 14 13.84 -2.06 -1.91
N ALA A 15 14.27 -2.53 -0.74
CA ALA A 15 15.11 -3.72 -0.61
C ALA A 15 14.44 -5.02 -1.10
N GLU A 16 13.12 -5.06 -1.15
CA GLU A 16 12.34 -6.25 -1.49
C GLU A 16 11.85 -6.28 -2.94
N THR A 17 12.11 -5.24 -3.72
CA THR A 17 11.68 -5.13 -5.13
C THR A 17 12.11 -6.32 -6.01
N ARG A 18 13.17 -7.03 -5.60
CA ARG A 18 13.70 -8.21 -6.30
C ARG A 18 13.21 -9.54 -5.72
N LEU A 19 12.48 -9.54 -4.63
CA LEU A 19 11.93 -10.74 -3.99
C LEU A 19 10.58 -11.06 -4.64
N SER A 20 10.56 -12.05 -5.52
CA SER A 20 9.34 -12.41 -6.26
C SER A 20 8.20 -12.77 -5.32
N TYR A 21 7.04 -12.15 -5.52
CA TYR A 21 5.80 -12.34 -4.77
C TYR A 21 5.87 -11.95 -3.28
N ALA A 22 6.87 -11.16 -2.84
CA ALA A 22 6.96 -10.71 -1.46
C ALA A 22 5.72 -9.89 -1.05
N ALA A 23 5.43 -8.82 -1.80
CA ALA A 23 4.25 -7.99 -1.52
C ALA A 23 2.93 -8.77 -1.60
N LEU A 24 2.83 -9.74 -2.50
CA LEU A 24 1.65 -10.61 -2.60
C LEU A 24 1.51 -11.53 -1.39
N GLY A 25 2.61 -12.05 -0.86
CA GLY A 25 2.63 -12.87 0.35
C GLY A 25 2.07 -12.12 1.54
N ASP A 26 2.61 -10.93 1.81
CA ASP A 26 2.15 -10.07 2.90
C ASP A 26 0.67 -9.72 2.78
N LEU A 27 0.24 -9.38 1.55
CA LEU A 27 -1.14 -9.00 1.28
C LEU A 27 -2.12 -10.13 1.56
N LEU A 28 -1.77 -11.37 1.21
CA LEU A 28 -2.67 -12.52 1.30
C LEU A 28 -2.59 -13.25 2.64
N GLU A 29 -1.54 -13.08 3.42
CA GLU A 29 -1.33 -13.80 4.69
C GLU A 29 -2.59 -13.84 5.58
N PRO A 30 -3.34 -12.72 5.76
CA PRO A 30 -4.50 -12.72 6.64
C PRO A 30 -5.68 -13.59 6.19
N ILE A 31 -5.71 -14.00 4.92
CA ILE A 31 -6.85 -14.74 4.33
C ILE A 31 -6.45 -16.11 3.77
N LEU A 32 -5.17 -16.44 3.73
CA LEU A 32 -4.68 -17.64 3.04
C LEU A 32 -5.30 -18.93 3.58
N GLU A 33 -5.32 -19.11 4.89
CA GLU A 33 -5.87 -20.32 5.53
C GLU A 33 -7.36 -20.55 5.20
N GLU A 34 -8.11 -19.45 5.10
CA GLU A 34 -9.55 -19.47 4.83
C GLU A 34 -9.85 -19.59 3.33
N ALA A 35 -9.15 -18.81 2.50
CA ALA A 35 -9.49 -18.64 1.10
C ALA A 35 -8.84 -19.69 0.18
N LEU A 36 -7.62 -20.13 0.50
CA LEU A 36 -6.85 -21.04 -0.34
C LEU A 36 -7.57 -22.38 -0.60
N PRO A 37 -8.27 -23.02 0.37
CA PRO A 37 -9.02 -24.24 0.13
C PRO A 37 -10.17 -24.09 -0.88
N THR A 38 -10.65 -22.86 -1.12
CA THR A 38 -11.76 -22.59 -2.07
C THR A 38 -11.28 -22.52 -3.52
N VAL A 39 -9.96 -22.46 -3.74
CA VAL A 39 -9.35 -22.32 -5.06
C VAL A 39 -9.08 -23.69 -5.68
N PRO A 40 -9.33 -23.86 -7.01
CA PRO A 40 -9.05 -25.13 -7.71
C PRO A 40 -7.59 -25.58 -7.55
N GLU A 41 -7.38 -26.89 -7.43
CA GLU A 41 -6.09 -27.50 -7.10
C GLU A 41 -4.88 -26.98 -7.92
N PRO A 42 -4.92 -26.89 -9.26
CA PRO A 42 -3.76 -26.42 -10.03
C PRO A 42 -3.38 -24.97 -9.72
N GLN A 43 -4.39 -24.11 -9.45
CA GLN A 43 -4.21 -22.71 -9.10
C GLN A 43 -3.68 -22.58 -7.67
N ARG A 44 -4.25 -23.34 -6.72
CA ARG A 44 -3.79 -23.41 -5.33
C ARG A 44 -2.32 -23.79 -5.26
N GLN A 45 -1.93 -24.86 -5.94
CA GLN A 45 -0.56 -25.32 -6.00
C GLN A 45 0.40 -24.26 -6.56
N ALA A 46 -0.01 -23.54 -7.63
CA ALA A 46 0.79 -22.47 -8.19
C ALA A 46 1.00 -21.32 -7.20
N LEU A 47 -0.03 -20.95 -6.43
CA LEU A 47 0.07 -19.92 -5.40
C LEU A 47 0.95 -20.38 -4.23
N GLU A 48 0.81 -21.62 -3.77
CA GLU A 48 1.67 -22.19 -2.72
C GLU A 48 3.16 -22.20 -3.12
N VAL A 49 3.44 -22.54 -4.38
CA VAL A 49 4.82 -22.47 -4.92
C VAL A 49 5.31 -21.02 -4.97
N ALA A 50 4.47 -20.07 -5.44
CA ALA A 50 4.83 -18.66 -5.52
C ALA A 50 5.17 -18.08 -4.14
N LEU A 51 4.41 -18.47 -3.11
CA LEU A 51 4.57 -18.01 -1.73
C LEU A 51 5.54 -18.88 -0.91
N LEU A 52 6.30 -19.78 -1.55
CA LEU A 52 7.27 -20.69 -0.90
C LEU A 52 6.66 -21.58 0.20
N ARG A 53 5.36 -21.86 0.12
CA ARG A 53 4.64 -22.74 1.08
C ARG A 53 4.64 -24.23 0.66
N SER A 54 5.11 -24.52 -0.55
CA SER A 54 5.19 -25.90 -1.06
C SER A 54 6.63 -26.40 -1.08
N PRO A 55 6.90 -27.66 -0.68
CA PRO A 55 8.24 -28.25 -0.76
C PRO A 55 8.74 -28.52 -2.18
N ARG A 56 7.94 -28.28 -3.21
CA ARG A 56 8.36 -28.38 -4.62
C ARG A 56 9.30 -27.24 -5.00
N SER A 57 10.42 -27.20 -4.31
CA SER A 57 11.53 -26.28 -4.54
C SER A 57 12.09 -26.46 -5.94
N GLY A 58 12.08 -25.40 -6.76
CA GLY A 58 12.68 -25.39 -8.10
C GLY A 58 11.69 -25.26 -9.27
N ALA A 59 10.40 -25.47 -9.09
CA ALA A 59 9.42 -25.17 -10.13
C ALA A 59 9.12 -23.66 -10.16
N ARG A 60 9.19 -23.05 -11.36
CA ARG A 60 8.66 -21.69 -11.54
C ARG A 60 7.13 -21.72 -11.39
N ALA A 61 6.60 -20.87 -10.53
CA ALA A 61 5.16 -20.70 -10.44
C ALA A 61 4.59 -20.17 -11.77
N ASP A 62 3.55 -20.80 -12.30
CA ASP A 62 2.83 -20.27 -13.47
C ASP A 62 2.09 -19.00 -13.07
N GLN A 63 2.53 -17.87 -13.60
CA GLN A 63 2.01 -16.56 -13.22
C GLN A 63 0.51 -16.41 -13.49
N ARG A 64 -0.03 -17.05 -14.54
CA ARG A 64 -1.46 -17.01 -14.83
C ARG A 64 -2.25 -17.81 -13.80
N ALA A 65 -1.75 -18.98 -13.41
CA ALA A 65 -2.37 -19.79 -12.38
C ALA A 65 -2.36 -19.07 -11.02
N VAL A 66 -1.23 -18.43 -10.66
CA VAL A 66 -1.13 -17.58 -9.46
C VAL A 66 -2.16 -16.45 -9.50
N SER A 67 -2.27 -15.74 -10.63
CA SER A 67 -3.23 -14.63 -10.77
C SER A 67 -4.68 -15.08 -10.63
N LEU A 68 -5.02 -16.26 -11.17
CA LEU A 68 -6.35 -16.85 -11.02
C LEU A 68 -6.61 -17.30 -9.57
N ALA A 69 -5.61 -17.83 -8.90
CA ALA A 69 -5.71 -18.20 -7.49
C ALA A 69 -6.02 -16.97 -6.61
N VAL A 70 -5.26 -15.89 -6.79
CA VAL A 70 -5.46 -14.64 -6.04
C VAL A 70 -6.86 -14.06 -6.29
N LEU A 71 -7.30 -14.03 -7.54
CA LEU A 71 -8.66 -13.61 -7.89
C LEU A 71 -9.71 -14.48 -7.19
N GLY A 72 -9.51 -15.80 -7.17
CA GLY A 72 -10.37 -16.75 -6.47
C GLY A 72 -10.44 -16.49 -4.98
N CYS A 73 -9.28 -16.29 -4.33
CA CYS A 73 -9.19 -15.96 -2.90
C CYS A 73 -9.95 -14.68 -2.57
N LEU A 74 -9.74 -13.61 -3.32
CA LEU A 74 -10.43 -12.34 -3.09
C LEU A 74 -11.93 -12.45 -3.29
N ARG A 75 -12.40 -13.19 -4.31
CA ARG A 75 -13.83 -13.45 -4.54
C ARG A 75 -14.46 -14.24 -3.41
N SER A 76 -13.77 -15.25 -2.94
CA SER A 76 -14.22 -16.07 -1.82
C SER A 76 -14.45 -15.23 -0.56
N VAL A 77 -13.48 -14.40 -0.19
CA VAL A 77 -13.58 -13.52 0.99
C VAL A 77 -14.63 -12.43 0.77
N ALA A 78 -14.65 -11.81 -0.42
CA ALA A 78 -15.59 -10.75 -0.76
C ALA A 78 -17.05 -11.21 -0.79
N SER A 79 -17.30 -12.52 -0.95
CA SER A 79 -18.65 -13.09 -0.87
C SER A 79 -19.24 -13.05 0.54
N THR A 80 -18.40 -12.97 1.58
CA THR A 80 -18.82 -12.95 2.98
C THR A 80 -18.77 -11.57 3.61
N SER A 81 -17.80 -10.74 3.22
CA SER A 81 -17.65 -9.37 3.72
C SER A 81 -16.88 -8.50 2.73
N PRO A 82 -17.17 -7.18 2.64
CA PRO A 82 -16.40 -6.28 1.81
C PRO A 82 -14.91 -6.31 2.14
N VAL A 83 -14.07 -6.25 1.12
CA VAL A 83 -12.60 -6.29 1.24
C VAL A 83 -12.00 -4.98 0.78
N VAL A 84 -11.04 -4.45 1.52
CA VAL A 84 -10.17 -3.35 1.10
C VAL A 84 -8.76 -3.90 0.93
N VAL A 85 -8.24 -3.80 -0.26
CA VAL A 85 -6.84 -4.10 -0.59
C VAL A 85 -6.08 -2.78 -0.54
N ALA A 86 -5.17 -2.63 0.44
CA ALA A 86 -4.38 -1.43 0.65
C ALA A 86 -2.90 -1.71 0.36
N VAL A 87 -2.32 -0.95 -0.55
CA VAL A 87 -0.90 -1.03 -0.90
C VAL A 87 -0.26 0.33 -0.67
N ASP A 88 0.63 0.40 0.31
CA ASP A 88 1.45 1.59 0.52
C ASP A 88 2.72 1.51 -0.33
N ASP A 89 3.29 2.66 -0.70
CA ASP A 89 4.53 2.73 -1.48
C ASP A 89 4.57 1.76 -2.69
N VAL A 90 3.51 1.74 -3.49
CA VAL A 90 3.30 0.79 -4.61
C VAL A 90 4.47 0.75 -5.62
N GLN A 91 5.28 1.81 -5.69
CA GLN A 91 6.48 1.88 -6.53
C GLN A 91 7.58 0.87 -6.12
N TRP A 92 7.52 0.35 -4.88
CA TRP A 92 8.46 -0.65 -4.38
C TRP A 92 7.98 -2.10 -4.51
N MET A 93 6.81 -2.31 -5.10
CA MET A 93 6.31 -3.67 -5.31
C MET A 93 7.21 -4.45 -6.27
N ASP A 94 7.39 -5.73 -5.98
CA ASP A 94 8.02 -6.65 -6.92
C ASP A 94 7.19 -6.84 -8.20
N ILE A 95 7.85 -6.97 -9.34
CA ILE A 95 7.20 -7.06 -10.65
C ILE A 95 6.18 -8.22 -10.75
N PRO A 96 6.46 -9.43 -10.26
CA PRO A 96 5.48 -10.52 -10.23
C PRO A 96 4.19 -10.15 -9.48
N SER A 97 4.27 -9.54 -8.29
CA SER A 97 3.11 -9.09 -7.53
C SER A 97 2.32 -8.01 -8.28
N VAL A 98 2.98 -7.02 -8.87
CA VAL A 98 2.33 -6.00 -9.72
C VAL A 98 1.51 -6.64 -10.83
N ARG A 99 2.10 -7.58 -11.58
CA ARG A 99 1.41 -8.27 -12.69
C ARG A 99 0.20 -9.06 -12.24
N VAL A 100 0.29 -9.72 -11.08
CA VAL A 100 -0.84 -10.43 -10.48
C VAL A 100 -1.96 -9.45 -10.13
N LEU A 101 -1.66 -8.37 -9.43
CA LEU A 101 -2.66 -7.38 -9.06
C LEU A 101 -3.27 -6.68 -10.27
N GLN A 102 -2.49 -6.33 -11.30
CA GLN A 102 -3.02 -5.82 -12.58
C GLN A 102 -3.99 -6.79 -13.25
N PHE A 103 -3.71 -8.10 -13.20
CA PHE A 103 -4.61 -9.12 -13.72
C PHE A 103 -5.92 -9.17 -12.93
N VAL A 104 -5.82 -9.11 -11.60
CA VAL A 104 -6.96 -9.15 -10.68
C VAL A 104 -7.84 -7.92 -10.84
N VAL A 105 -7.26 -6.72 -10.78
CA VAL A 105 -7.96 -5.44 -10.89
C VAL A 105 -8.83 -5.39 -12.14
N ARG A 106 -8.30 -5.81 -13.29
CA ARG A 106 -9.07 -5.84 -14.55
C ARG A 106 -10.23 -6.85 -14.57
N ARG A 107 -10.32 -7.75 -13.58
CA ARG A 107 -11.34 -8.81 -13.51
C ARG A 107 -12.29 -8.68 -12.34
N LEU A 108 -12.03 -7.78 -11.44
CA LEU A 108 -12.98 -7.36 -10.41
C LEU A 108 -14.01 -6.42 -11.06
N LYS A 109 -15.29 -6.77 -10.97
CA LYS A 109 -16.40 -5.99 -11.54
C LYS A 109 -17.43 -5.64 -10.48
N ASP A 110 -18.13 -6.64 -10.00
CA ASP A 110 -19.26 -6.51 -9.08
C ASP A 110 -18.94 -6.97 -7.66
N GLU A 111 -17.73 -7.50 -7.47
CA GLU A 111 -17.27 -7.94 -6.16
C GLU A 111 -17.10 -6.73 -5.22
N GLN A 112 -17.41 -6.92 -3.93
CA GLN A 112 -17.23 -5.89 -2.91
C GLN A 112 -15.74 -5.77 -2.52
N VAL A 113 -14.92 -5.42 -3.49
CA VAL A 113 -13.46 -5.21 -3.31
C VAL A 113 -13.13 -3.77 -3.69
N GLY A 114 -12.59 -3.02 -2.73
CA GLY A 114 -12.00 -1.70 -2.95
C GLY A 114 -10.48 -1.80 -2.98
N LEU A 115 -9.85 -0.96 -3.82
CA LEU A 115 -8.40 -0.77 -3.82
C LEU A 115 -8.06 0.59 -3.24
N MET A 116 -7.05 0.65 -2.40
CA MET A 116 -6.42 1.87 -1.94
C MET A 116 -4.91 1.75 -2.15
N THR A 117 -4.34 2.64 -2.94
CA THR A 117 -2.91 2.65 -3.24
C THR A 117 -2.30 3.99 -2.89
N ALA A 118 -1.08 3.98 -2.34
CA ALA A 118 -0.28 5.17 -2.19
C ALA A 118 1.02 5.02 -2.96
N ALA A 119 1.44 6.09 -3.63
CA ALA A 119 2.69 6.15 -4.38
C ALA A 119 3.41 7.47 -4.13
N ARG A 120 4.73 7.44 -4.15
CA ARG A 120 5.55 8.64 -4.20
C ARG A 120 5.74 9.05 -5.66
N GLY A 121 5.39 10.27 -5.99
CA GLY A 121 5.58 10.82 -7.33
C GLY A 121 4.57 11.88 -7.66
N ALA A 122 4.95 12.76 -8.57
CA ALA A 122 4.14 13.93 -8.91
C ALA A 122 3.25 13.73 -10.13
N ARG A 123 3.19 12.55 -10.72
CA ARG A 123 2.45 12.32 -11.98
C ARG A 123 1.24 11.44 -11.74
N ALA A 124 0.09 11.96 -12.14
CA ALA A 124 -1.16 11.19 -12.23
C ALA A 124 -1.05 9.98 -13.18
N ASP A 125 0.01 9.96 -14.01
CA ASP A 125 0.27 8.87 -14.98
C ASP A 125 0.99 7.66 -14.35
N ASP A 126 1.49 7.77 -13.11
CA ASP A 126 2.13 6.67 -12.41
C ASP A 126 1.07 5.77 -11.75
N ASP A 127 0.39 4.96 -12.56
CA ASP A 127 -0.57 3.93 -12.11
C ASP A 127 0.02 2.52 -12.31
N PRO A 128 0.96 2.07 -11.46
CA PRO A 128 1.63 0.79 -11.62
C PRO A 128 0.68 -0.41 -11.63
N LEU A 129 -0.46 -0.28 -10.97
CA LEU A 129 -1.47 -1.35 -10.90
C LEU A 129 -2.53 -1.25 -11.99
N GLY A 130 -2.56 -0.18 -12.78
CA GLY A 130 -3.55 0.03 -13.82
C GLY A 130 -4.97 0.24 -13.28
N VAL A 131 -5.09 0.84 -12.10
CA VAL A 131 -6.38 1.09 -11.43
C VAL A 131 -7.22 2.07 -12.22
N VAL A 132 -6.61 3.17 -12.65
CA VAL A 132 -7.30 4.23 -13.41
C VAL A 132 -7.84 3.72 -14.73
N SER A 133 -7.10 2.83 -15.40
CA SER A 133 -7.53 2.25 -16.68
C SER A 133 -8.50 1.06 -16.53
N ALA A 134 -8.59 0.47 -15.35
CA ALA A 134 -9.39 -0.73 -15.10
C ALA A 134 -10.81 -0.43 -14.63
N PHE A 135 -11.04 0.71 -14.00
CA PHE A 135 -12.33 1.12 -13.46
C PHE A 135 -12.89 2.34 -14.18
N ALA A 136 -14.20 2.52 -14.14
CA ALA A 136 -14.86 3.73 -14.62
C ALA A 136 -14.44 4.95 -13.77
N GLU A 137 -14.39 6.13 -14.38
CA GLU A 137 -13.90 7.35 -13.72
C GLU A 137 -14.65 7.70 -12.43
N ASP A 138 -15.95 7.43 -12.38
CA ASP A 138 -16.79 7.65 -11.19
C ASP A 138 -16.46 6.71 -10.01
N ARG A 139 -15.69 5.65 -10.26
CA ARG A 139 -15.24 4.68 -9.25
C ARG A 139 -13.79 4.91 -8.80
N VAL A 140 -13.08 5.86 -9.39
CA VAL A 140 -11.69 6.17 -9.07
C VAL A 140 -11.58 7.54 -8.45
N HIS A 141 -11.00 7.62 -7.27
CA HIS A 141 -10.74 8.87 -6.57
C HIS A 141 -9.23 9.04 -6.36
N ALA A 142 -8.64 9.96 -7.09
CA ALA A 142 -7.23 10.35 -6.89
C ALA A 142 -7.14 11.47 -5.86
N VAL A 143 -6.31 11.28 -4.85
CA VAL A 143 -6.03 12.28 -3.82
C VAL A 143 -4.56 12.67 -3.92
N HIS A 144 -4.30 13.94 -4.23
CA HIS A 144 -2.95 14.48 -4.22
C HIS A 144 -2.62 15.04 -2.83
N VAL A 145 -1.64 14.42 -2.15
CA VAL A 145 -1.17 14.87 -0.84
C VAL A 145 -0.04 15.87 -1.03
N GLY A 146 -0.36 17.16 -0.90
CA GLY A 146 0.61 18.24 -0.99
C GLY A 146 1.33 18.53 0.35
N PRO A 147 2.27 19.48 0.35
CA PRO A 147 2.94 19.93 1.56
C PRO A 147 1.95 20.54 2.55
N LEU A 148 2.25 20.41 3.84
CA LEU A 148 1.48 21.06 4.89
C LEU A 148 1.65 22.58 4.83
N SER A 149 0.57 23.30 5.10
CA SER A 149 0.66 24.74 5.38
C SER A 149 1.43 24.98 6.69
N LEU A 150 1.93 26.22 6.87
CA LEU A 150 2.65 26.60 8.08
C LEU A 150 1.83 26.31 9.37
N ASP A 151 0.54 26.66 9.37
CA ASP A 151 -0.34 26.45 10.52
C ASP A 151 -0.60 24.95 10.80
N ALA A 152 -0.70 24.15 9.74
CA ALA A 152 -0.84 22.71 9.89
C ALA A 152 0.45 22.07 10.41
N LEU A 153 1.60 22.55 9.95
CA LEU A 153 2.92 22.09 10.40
C LEU A 153 3.13 22.46 11.87
N GLU A 154 2.77 23.68 12.30
CA GLU A 154 2.83 24.10 13.69
C GLU A 154 2.03 23.14 14.60
N ARG A 155 0.79 22.79 14.23
CA ARG A 155 -0.03 21.83 14.99
C ARG A 155 0.64 20.47 15.11
N VAL A 156 1.25 19.98 14.04
CA VAL A 156 1.98 18.70 14.06
C VAL A 156 3.18 18.77 14.98
N LEU A 157 3.99 19.82 14.87
CA LEU A 157 5.17 20.01 15.71
C LEU A 157 4.80 20.15 17.18
N ARG A 158 3.79 20.93 17.53
CA ARG A 158 3.30 21.07 18.90
C ARG A 158 2.85 19.73 19.51
N THR A 159 2.20 18.89 18.71
CA THR A 159 1.71 17.57 19.17
C THR A 159 2.83 16.53 19.32
N LYS A 160 3.80 16.55 18.43
CA LYS A 160 4.84 15.49 18.32
C LYS A 160 6.13 15.84 19.03
N VAL A 161 6.51 17.10 19.01
CA VAL A 161 7.77 17.60 19.59
C VAL A 161 7.54 18.17 20.99
N GLY A 162 6.32 18.63 21.30
CA GLY A 162 5.89 18.99 22.65
C GLY A 162 6.18 20.42 23.07
N GLU A 163 6.92 21.21 22.27
CA GLU A 163 7.24 22.61 22.53
C GLU A 163 6.74 23.54 21.42
N GLY A 164 6.46 24.80 21.80
CA GLY A 164 6.10 25.85 20.85
C GLY A 164 7.36 26.49 20.27
N PHE A 165 7.55 26.41 18.99
CA PHE A 165 8.61 27.16 18.30
C PHE A 165 8.21 28.61 18.06
N SER A 166 9.20 29.53 18.09
CA SER A 166 8.97 30.92 17.71
C SER A 166 8.46 31.00 16.26
N ARG A 167 7.77 32.10 15.93
CA ARG A 167 7.26 32.31 14.56
C ARG A 167 8.39 32.23 13.52
N THR A 168 9.55 32.79 13.84
CA THR A 168 10.72 32.77 12.96
C THR A 168 11.25 31.36 12.77
N THR A 169 11.35 30.58 13.86
CA THR A 169 11.79 29.18 13.80
C THR A 169 10.81 28.32 13.01
N LEU A 170 9.50 28.52 13.16
CA LEU A 170 8.48 27.81 12.39
C LEU A 170 8.56 28.12 10.88
N LEU A 171 8.81 29.36 10.50
CA LEU A 171 9.01 29.73 9.09
C LEU A 171 10.24 29.02 8.50
N ASN A 172 11.35 29.06 9.22
CA ASN A 172 12.57 28.37 8.79
C ASN A 172 12.36 26.83 8.69
N LEU A 173 11.68 26.23 9.67
CA LEU A 173 11.34 24.79 9.65
C LEU A 173 10.45 24.46 8.44
N HIS A 174 9.46 25.30 8.15
CA HIS A 174 8.58 25.09 7.01
C HIS A 174 9.35 25.18 5.68
N GLU A 175 10.20 26.19 5.52
CA GLU A 175 11.03 26.38 4.34
C GLU A 175 12.01 25.19 4.15
N MET A 176 12.77 24.84 5.20
CA MET A 176 13.76 23.75 5.16
C MET A 176 13.13 22.39 4.91
N SER A 177 11.94 22.14 5.45
CA SER A 177 11.22 20.87 5.28
C SER A 177 10.39 20.81 4.00
N GLY A 178 10.20 21.95 3.31
CA GLY A 178 9.26 22.07 2.21
C GLY A 178 7.82 21.71 2.59
N GLY A 179 7.44 21.90 3.86
CA GLY A 179 6.14 21.51 4.40
C GLY A 179 5.98 20.00 4.64
N ASN A 180 7.06 19.23 4.53
CA ASN A 180 7.03 17.80 4.85
C ASN A 180 7.04 17.61 6.38
N PRO A 181 5.99 17.00 6.98
CA PRO A 181 5.87 16.85 8.43
C PRO A 181 6.97 15.99 9.05
N PHE A 182 7.45 14.97 8.36
CA PHE A 182 8.53 14.11 8.85
C PHE A 182 9.85 14.89 8.97
N PHE A 183 10.26 15.57 7.90
CA PHE A 183 11.47 16.37 7.94
C PHE A 183 11.40 17.51 8.94
N ALA A 184 10.25 18.16 9.05
CA ALA A 184 10.06 19.23 10.04
C ALA A 184 10.20 18.72 11.48
N GLN A 185 9.67 17.53 11.79
CA GLN A 185 9.83 16.91 13.10
C GLN A 185 11.29 16.57 13.39
N GLU A 186 12.00 15.95 12.45
CA GLU A 186 13.41 15.59 12.62
C GLU A 186 14.29 16.83 12.85
N ILE A 187 14.06 17.91 12.08
CA ILE A 187 14.77 19.16 12.28
C ILE A 187 14.41 19.79 13.65
N GLY A 188 13.11 19.78 13.99
CA GLY A 188 12.62 20.27 15.29
C GLY A 188 13.28 19.57 16.48
N PHE A 189 13.32 18.24 16.46
CA PHE A 189 14.01 17.45 17.49
C PHE A 189 15.52 17.74 17.52
N ALA A 190 16.15 17.96 16.37
CA ALA A 190 17.56 18.29 16.33
C ALA A 190 17.86 19.67 16.92
N LEU A 191 16.98 20.66 16.72
CA LEU A 191 17.10 21.98 17.32
C LEU A 191 16.99 21.92 18.84
N LEU A 192 16.00 21.20 19.37
CA LEU A 192 15.84 21.03 20.83
C LEU A 192 17.04 20.37 21.47
N ARG A 193 17.59 19.31 20.85
CA ARG A 193 18.80 18.64 21.36
C ARG A 193 20.03 19.52 21.43
N ARG A 194 20.11 20.56 20.60
CA ARG A 194 21.21 21.52 20.55
C ARG A 194 21.04 22.71 21.48
N GLY A 195 19.93 22.79 22.22
CA GLY A 195 19.62 23.94 23.08
C GLY A 195 19.39 25.23 22.27
N GLY A 196 18.93 25.11 21.02
CA GLY A 196 18.54 26.26 20.21
C GLY A 196 17.30 26.92 20.79
N ASP A 197 17.22 28.28 20.65
CA ASP A 197 16.05 29.05 21.07
C ASP A 197 14.77 28.50 20.40
N VAL A 198 13.86 28.07 21.25
CA VAL A 198 12.54 27.58 20.89
C VAL A 198 11.56 28.73 20.77
#